data_b350c9802f658f4ea857442152d2f0e4
#
_entry.id   b350c9802f658f4ea857442152d2f0e4
#
_cell.length_a   1.000
_cell.length_b   1.000
_cell.length_c   1.000
_cell.angle_alpha   90.00
_cell.angle_beta   90.00
_cell.angle_gamma   90.00
#
_symmetry.space_group_name_H-M   'P 1'
#
loop_
_entity.id
_entity.type
_entity.pdbx_description
1 polymer ?
#
loop_
_entity_poly.entity_id
_entity_poly.type
_entity_poly.pdbx_seq_one_letter_code
_entity_poly.pdbx_strand_id
1 'polypeptide(L)'
;MKYLSRKDIEAIGERVTKAYFRLPDLTGKTVYKITPDKLITDLLGVNLEYHHLSLDGSVLGLTSSYGAVTYKVFDYADEESYCYLDGKTIFIERNLNEDISQIGRCNFTKAHEAGHQILKMLFPNEYGGDNRKLHFCLAHPPKQRKMDWLEWQANAIASVILMPKEVIMRALFLFGFSERIEMINNVYATWEYERFSSMAGF
;
A
#
# COMPACT_ATOMS: atom_id res chain seq x y z
N MET A 1 -19.82 -4.08 -9.63
CA MET A 1 -18.42 -3.69 -9.44
C MET A 1 -17.82 -3.32 -10.79
N LYS A 2 -17.21 -2.15 -10.91
CA LYS A 2 -16.58 -1.66 -12.14
C LYS A 2 -15.24 -2.39 -12.37
N TYR A 3 -15.07 -2.90 -13.59
CA TYR A 3 -13.77 -3.39 -14.01
C TYR A 3 -12.89 -2.22 -14.47
N LEU A 4 -11.71 -2.09 -13.87
CA LEU A 4 -10.71 -1.12 -14.26
C LEU A 4 -9.65 -1.78 -15.15
N SER A 5 -9.41 -1.23 -16.31
CA SER A 5 -8.32 -1.68 -17.17
C SER A 5 -6.96 -1.26 -16.58
N ARG A 6 -5.88 -1.84 -17.11
CA ARG A 6 -4.52 -1.42 -16.73
C ARG A 6 -4.29 0.07 -16.93
N LYS A 7 -4.82 0.65 -18.01
CA LYS A 7 -4.73 2.09 -18.28
C LYS A 7 -5.46 2.93 -17.24
N ASP A 8 -6.63 2.46 -16.77
CA ASP A 8 -7.37 3.14 -15.71
C ASP A 8 -6.58 3.12 -14.40
N ILE A 9 -5.98 1.98 -14.04
CA ILE A 9 -5.13 1.84 -12.86
C ILE A 9 -3.92 2.77 -12.93
N GLU A 10 -3.22 2.80 -14.07
CA GLU A 10 -2.09 3.70 -14.30
C GLU A 10 -2.51 5.17 -14.16
N ALA A 11 -3.65 5.56 -14.75
CA ALA A 11 -4.18 6.92 -14.63
C ALA A 11 -4.58 7.29 -13.19
N ILE A 12 -5.14 6.36 -12.42
CA ILE A 12 -5.42 6.56 -11.00
C ILE A 12 -4.10 6.76 -10.24
N GLY A 13 -3.13 5.89 -10.45
CA GLY A 13 -1.81 5.99 -9.80
C GLY A 13 -1.12 7.32 -10.09
N GLU A 14 -1.12 7.78 -11.34
CA GLU A 14 -0.56 9.10 -11.70
C GLU A 14 -1.28 10.25 -10.99
N ARG A 15 -2.59 10.22 -10.91
CA ARG A 15 -3.37 11.26 -10.21
C ARG A 15 -3.07 11.29 -8.72
N VAL A 16 -3.02 10.13 -8.08
CA VAL A 16 -2.66 9.99 -6.67
C VAL A 16 -1.23 10.49 -6.43
N THR A 17 -0.28 10.07 -7.25
CA THR A 17 1.12 10.52 -7.17
C THR A 17 1.25 12.03 -7.31
N LYS A 18 0.58 12.62 -8.30
CA LYS A 18 0.56 14.09 -8.48
C LYS A 18 -0.08 14.82 -7.29
N ALA A 19 -1.14 14.27 -6.71
CA ALA A 19 -1.77 14.84 -5.53
C ALA A 19 -0.85 14.74 -4.30
N TYR A 20 -0.19 13.60 -4.11
CA TYR A 20 0.78 13.41 -3.03
C TYR A 20 1.93 14.42 -3.08
N PHE A 21 2.51 14.66 -4.26
CA PHE A 21 3.61 15.64 -4.43
C PHE A 21 3.19 17.10 -4.21
N ARG A 22 1.88 17.37 -4.17
CA ARG A 22 1.33 18.69 -3.85
C ARG A 22 1.03 18.89 -2.38
N LEU A 23 1.29 17.91 -1.53
CA LEU A 23 1.17 18.09 -0.09
C LEU A 23 2.06 19.26 0.37
N PRO A 24 1.59 20.12 1.29
CA PRO A 24 2.26 21.37 1.65
C PRO A 24 3.72 21.20 2.07
N ASP A 25 3.99 20.15 2.84
CA ASP A 25 5.32 19.84 3.35
C ASP A 25 6.26 19.18 2.33
N LEU A 26 5.74 18.74 1.17
CA LEU A 26 6.51 18.19 0.05
C LEU A 26 6.73 19.21 -1.07
N THR A 27 5.99 20.33 -1.04
CA THR A 27 6.10 21.36 -2.07
C THR A 27 7.51 21.93 -2.13
N GLY A 28 8.10 21.96 -3.32
CA GLY A 28 9.49 22.44 -3.54
C GLY A 28 10.58 21.45 -3.17
N LYS A 29 10.24 20.27 -2.65
CA LYS A 29 11.20 19.21 -2.34
C LYS A 29 11.31 18.19 -3.47
N THR A 30 12.49 17.63 -3.65
CA THR A 30 12.65 16.46 -4.52
C THR A 30 12.23 15.21 -3.76
N VAL A 31 11.18 14.56 -4.23
CA VAL A 31 10.63 13.36 -3.59
C VAL A 31 10.96 12.14 -4.46
N TYR A 32 11.61 11.15 -3.86
CA TYR A 32 12.04 9.92 -4.52
C TYR A 32 11.17 8.70 -4.20
N LYS A 33 10.30 8.80 -3.21
CA LYS A 33 9.39 7.72 -2.81
C LYS A 33 8.08 8.27 -2.27
N ILE A 34 7.02 7.49 -2.40
CA ILE A 34 5.77 7.72 -1.67
C ILE A 34 5.87 6.97 -0.34
N THR A 35 5.62 7.66 0.77
CA THR A 35 5.51 7.06 2.09
C THR A 35 4.05 6.69 2.32
N PRO A 36 3.70 5.40 2.48
CA PRO A 36 2.30 4.97 2.62
C PRO A 36 1.58 5.60 3.80
N ASP A 37 2.24 5.77 4.94
CA ASP A 37 1.66 6.44 6.11
C ASP A 37 1.14 7.83 5.74
N LYS A 38 2.00 8.65 5.15
CA LYS A 38 1.67 10.00 4.72
C LYS A 38 0.60 10.02 3.60
N LEU A 39 0.61 9.03 2.71
CA LEU A 39 -0.44 8.86 1.71
C LEU A 39 -1.79 8.66 2.40
N ILE A 40 -1.84 7.77 3.40
CA ILE A 40 -3.06 7.40 4.12
C ILE A 40 -3.57 8.58 4.96
N THR A 41 -2.70 9.14 5.80
CA THR A 41 -3.11 10.14 6.78
C THR A 41 -3.30 11.53 6.16
N ASP A 42 -2.31 12.01 5.41
CA ASP A 42 -2.27 13.40 4.96
C ASP A 42 -2.99 13.62 3.64
N LEU A 43 -2.91 12.64 2.72
CA LEU A 43 -3.60 12.79 1.42
C LEU A 43 -5.02 12.25 1.45
N LEU A 44 -5.24 11.04 1.99
CA LEU A 44 -6.56 10.40 1.97
C LEU A 44 -7.41 10.80 3.18
N GLY A 45 -6.82 11.35 4.25
CA GLY A 45 -7.52 11.68 5.49
C GLY A 45 -8.11 10.45 6.18
N VAL A 46 -7.41 9.33 6.10
CA VAL A 46 -7.78 8.02 6.66
C VAL A 46 -6.91 7.76 7.89
N ASN A 47 -7.50 7.24 8.96
CA ASN A 47 -6.77 6.85 10.15
C ASN A 47 -5.97 5.57 9.90
N LEU A 48 -4.78 5.48 10.49
CA LEU A 48 -3.91 4.32 10.42
C LEU A 48 -3.61 3.84 11.84
N GLU A 49 -3.99 2.60 12.14
CA GLU A 49 -3.81 2.00 13.46
C GLU A 49 -3.12 0.64 13.34
N TYR A 50 -2.41 0.25 14.41
CA TYR A 50 -1.61 -0.97 14.47
C TYR A 50 -2.11 -1.87 15.60
N HIS A 51 -2.55 -3.08 15.24
CA HIS A 51 -3.08 -4.06 16.16
C HIS A 51 -2.57 -5.45 15.81
N HIS A 52 -2.57 -6.39 16.76
CA HIS A 52 -2.43 -7.80 16.42
C HIS A 52 -3.76 -8.28 15.85
N LEU A 53 -3.79 -8.50 14.55
CA LEU A 53 -5.01 -8.77 13.79
C LEU A 53 -5.42 -10.24 13.78
N SER A 54 -4.48 -11.14 14.05
CA SER A 54 -4.72 -12.58 14.14
C SER A 54 -3.61 -13.26 14.94
N LEU A 55 -3.95 -14.31 15.70
CA LEU A 55 -2.97 -15.06 16.52
C LEU A 55 -1.91 -15.79 15.67
N ASP A 56 -2.27 -16.18 14.44
CA ASP A 56 -1.40 -16.92 13.52
C ASP A 56 -0.65 -16.02 12.53
N GLY A 57 -0.81 -14.69 12.62
CA GLY A 57 -0.21 -13.74 11.70
C GLY A 57 -0.74 -13.84 10.26
N SER A 58 -1.90 -14.47 10.06
CA SER A 58 -2.48 -14.67 8.72
C SER A 58 -3.10 -13.39 8.13
N VAL A 59 -3.52 -12.45 8.98
CA VAL A 59 -4.08 -11.16 8.56
C VAL A 59 -3.04 -10.08 8.71
N LEU A 60 -2.67 -9.44 7.61
CA LEU A 60 -1.63 -8.41 7.58
C LEU A 60 -2.19 -6.99 7.64
N GLY A 61 -3.38 -6.80 7.12
CA GLY A 61 -4.09 -5.54 7.11
C GLY A 61 -5.55 -5.73 6.83
N LEU A 62 -6.34 -4.76 7.22
CA LEU A 62 -7.75 -4.73 6.90
C LEU A 62 -8.31 -3.30 6.88
N THR A 63 -9.32 -3.10 6.06
CA THR A 63 -10.13 -1.89 6.02
C THR A 63 -11.60 -2.21 5.78
N SER A 64 -12.47 -1.25 6.05
CA SER A 64 -13.91 -1.39 5.86
C SER A 64 -14.40 -0.55 4.68
N SER A 65 -15.24 -1.14 3.84
CA SER A 65 -15.97 -0.41 2.80
C SER A 65 -17.10 0.45 3.33
N TYR A 66 -17.67 0.07 4.47
CA TYR A 66 -18.74 0.78 5.15
C TYR A 66 -18.34 1.17 6.55
N GLY A 67 -18.99 2.19 7.11
CA GLY A 67 -18.87 2.52 8.53
C GLY A 67 -19.41 1.40 9.43
N ALA A 68 -19.05 1.45 10.71
CA ALA A 68 -19.65 0.66 11.78
C ALA A 68 -19.44 -0.86 11.72
N VAL A 69 -18.20 -1.30 11.65
CA VAL A 69 -17.84 -2.72 11.81
C VAL A 69 -16.90 -2.88 12.99
N THR A 70 -17.20 -3.82 13.87
CA THR A 70 -16.25 -4.24 14.91
C THR A 70 -15.40 -5.39 14.41
N TYR A 71 -14.12 -5.33 14.72
CA TYR A 71 -13.16 -6.39 14.42
C TYR A 71 -12.44 -6.80 15.70
N LYS A 72 -12.23 -8.09 15.86
CA LYS A 72 -11.50 -8.66 16.98
C LYS A 72 -10.01 -8.47 16.78
N VAL A 73 -9.34 -7.92 17.77
CA VAL A 73 -7.89 -7.74 17.84
C VAL A 73 -7.35 -8.39 19.12
N PHE A 74 -6.05 -8.57 19.17
CA PHE A 74 -5.38 -9.22 20.29
C PHE A 74 -4.34 -8.29 20.90
N ASP A 75 -4.06 -8.44 22.17
CA ASP A 75 -2.94 -7.80 22.85
C ASP A 75 -1.69 -8.70 22.88
N TYR A 76 -0.64 -8.28 23.58
CA TYR A 76 0.59 -9.07 23.71
C TYR A 76 0.45 -10.32 24.60
N ALA A 77 -0.64 -10.45 25.36
CA ALA A 77 -0.97 -11.62 26.16
C ALA A 77 -1.99 -12.53 25.46
N ASP A 78 -2.24 -12.31 24.16
CA ASP A 78 -3.25 -12.97 23.35
C ASP A 78 -4.69 -12.77 23.87
N GLU A 79 -4.92 -11.77 24.72
CA GLU A 79 -6.26 -11.42 25.17
C GLU A 79 -7.05 -10.72 24.07
N GLU A 80 -8.30 -11.13 23.93
CA GLU A 80 -9.20 -10.60 22.90
C GLU A 80 -9.78 -9.24 23.29
N SER A 81 -9.75 -8.31 22.37
CA SER A 81 -10.49 -7.06 22.45
C SER A 81 -11.17 -6.73 21.12
N TYR A 82 -12.04 -5.73 21.10
CA TYR A 82 -12.77 -5.34 19.89
C TYR A 82 -12.52 -3.90 19.57
N CYS A 83 -12.03 -3.66 18.35
CA CYS A 83 -11.85 -2.33 17.80
C CYS A 83 -12.92 -2.01 16.76
N TYR A 84 -13.19 -0.74 16.61
CA TYR A 84 -14.25 -0.23 15.74
C TYR A 84 -13.66 0.38 14.47
N LEU A 85 -14.14 -0.08 13.33
CA LEU A 85 -13.83 0.51 12.02
C LEU A 85 -15.00 1.37 11.57
N ASP A 86 -14.73 2.63 11.32
CA ASP A 86 -15.70 3.64 10.90
C ASP A 86 -15.81 3.79 9.37
N GLY A 87 -15.09 2.96 8.62
CA GLY A 87 -14.95 3.07 7.17
C GLY A 87 -13.88 4.06 6.72
N LYS A 88 -13.23 4.77 7.64
CA LYS A 88 -12.11 5.68 7.40
C LYS A 88 -10.87 5.31 8.22
N THR A 89 -10.78 4.06 8.64
CA THR A 89 -9.66 3.53 9.40
C THR A 89 -9.09 2.31 8.69
N ILE A 90 -7.78 2.23 8.64
CA ILE A 90 -7.01 1.08 8.18
C ILE A 90 -6.30 0.49 9.40
N PHE A 91 -6.44 -0.82 9.61
CA PHE A 91 -5.66 -1.56 10.57
C PHE A 91 -4.54 -2.33 9.87
N ILE A 92 -3.34 -2.28 10.44
CA ILE A 92 -2.15 -3.01 9.98
C ILE A 92 -1.67 -3.91 11.12
N GLU A 93 -1.23 -5.12 10.78
CA GLU A 93 -0.61 -6.03 11.73
C GLU A 93 0.62 -5.36 12.36
N ARG A 94 0.62 -5.29 13.69
CA ARG A 94 1.64 -4.58 14.47
C ARG A 94 3.04 -5.11 14.23
N ASN A 95 3.20 -6.44 14.18
CA ASN A 95 4.48 -7.08 13.96
C ASN A 95 5.14 -6.67 12.63
N LEU A 96 4.35 -6.36 11.59
CA LEU A 96 4.90 -5.85 10.33
C LEU A 96 5.56 -4.48 10.50
N ASN A 97 5.05 -3.65 11.40
CA ASN A 97 5.58 -2.31 11.62
C ASN A 97 6.77 -2.30 12.58
N GLU A 98 6.83 -3.25 13.50
CA GLU A 98 7.90 -3.37 14.50
C GLU A 98 9.13 -4.09 13.96
N ASP A 99 8.97 -4.99 12.99
CA ASP A 99 10.06 -5.71 12.35
C ASP A 99 10.58 -4.99 11.10
N ILE A 100 11.74 -4.35 11.22
CA ILE A 100 12.40 -3.62 10.13
C ILE A 100 12.67 -4.50 8.91
N SER A 101 12.89 -5.80 9.10
CA SER A 101 13.12 -6.74 7.99
C SER A 101 11.89 -6.91 7.10
N GLN A 102 10.69 -6.57 7.60
CA GLN A 102 9.42 -6.66 6.90
C GLN A 102 8.92 -5.31 6.36
N ILE A 103 9.74 -4.26 6.40
CA ILE A 103 9.32 -2.91 6.00
C ILE A 103 8.72 -2.86 4.58
N GLY A 104 9.25 -3.61 3.64
CA GLY A 104 8.72 -3.71 2.27
C GLY A 104 7.31 -4.29 2.26
N ARG A 105 7.09 -5.36 3.03
CA ARG A 105 5.78 -6.01 3.18
C ARG A 105 4.79 -5.09 3.89
N CYS A 106 5.23 -4.42 4.95
CA CYS A 106 4.44 -3.43 5.67
C CYS A 106 3.96 -2.30 4.74
N ASN A 107 4.88 -1.71 3.98
CA ASN A 107 4.57 -0.65 3.03
C ASN A 107 3.60 -1.12 1.94
N PHE A 108 3.78 -2.34 1.43
CA PHE A 108 2.86 -2.90 0.44
C PHE A 108 1.46 -3.12 1.03
N THR A 109 1.36 -3.67 2.24
CA THR A 109 0.08 -3.89 2.94
C THR A 109 -0.65 -2.55 3.17
N LYS A 110 0.05 -1.53 3.66
CA LYS A 110 -0.50 -0.17 3.82
C LYS A 110 -1.03 0.40 2.50
N ALA A 111 -0.25 0.27 1.42
CA ALA A 111 -0.65 0.75 0.10
C ALA A 111 -1.82 -0.05 -0.49
N HIS A 112 -1.92 -1.36 -0.21
CA HIS A 112 -3.03 -2.21 -0.59
C HIS A 112 -4.35 -1.76 0.07
N GLU A 113 -4.33 -1.57 1.39
CA GLU A 113 -5.51 -1.06 2.11
C GLU A 113 -5.88 0.36 1.67
N ALA A 114 -4.89 1.22 1.40
CA ALA A 114 -5.13 2.52 0.79
C ALA A 114 -5.77 2.39 -0.60
N GLY A 115 -5.41 1.37 -1.37
CA GLY A 115 -6.02 1.05 -2.66
C GLY A 115 -7.53 0.83 -2.55
N HIS A 116 -7.99 0.08 -1.54
CA HIS A 116 -9.42 -0.09 -1.26
C HIS A 116 -10.11 1.25 -0.94
N GLN A 117 -9.47 2.08 -0.12
CA GLN A 117 -10.04 3.40 0.22
C GLN A 117 -10.08 4.33 -1.00
N ILE A 118 -9.05 4.32 -1.86
CA ILE A 118 -9.02 5.08 -3.11
C ILE A 118 -10.16 4.65 -4.05
N LEU A 119 -10.34 3.33 -4.23
CA LEU A 119 -11.43 2.79 -5.05
C LEU A 119 -12.80 3.21 -4.52
N LYS A 120 -13.00 3.14 -3.22
CA LYS A 120 -14.23 3.60 -2.56
C LYS A 120 -14.48 5.10 -2.77
N MET A 121 -13.43 5.93 -2.64
CA MET A 121 -13.55 7.38 -2.84
C MET A 121 -13.86 7.75 -4.29
N LEU A 122 -13.26 7.05 -5.25
CA LEU A 122 -13.45 7.35 -6.67
C LEU A 122 -14.76 6.77 -7.23
N PHE A 123 -15.23 5.66 -6.69
CA PHE A 123 -16.37 4.91 -7.19
C PHE A 123 -17.30 4.46 -6.06
N PRO A 124 -17.86 5.38 -5.27
CA PRO A 124 -18.62 5.06 -4.05
C PRO A 124 -19.85 4.19 -4.32
N ASN A 125 -20.51 4.36 -5.46
CA ASN A 125 -21.69 3.57 -5.83
C ASN A 125 -21.36 2.12 -6.20
N GLU A 126 -20.14 1.84 -6.58
CA GLU A 126 -19.70 0.55 -7.10
C GLU A 126 -18.93 -0.25 -6.07
N TYR A 127 -18.15 0.43 -5.23
CA TYR A 127 -17.30 -0.16 -4.20
C TYR A 127 -17.85 0.02 -2.79
N GLY A 128 -18.65 1.06 -2.56
CA GLY A 128 -19.42 1.22 -1.34
C GLY A 128 -20.64 0.28 -1.24
N GLY A 129 -21.06 -0.37 -2.36
CA GLY A 129 -22.17 -1.34 -2.45
C GLY A 129 -21.75 -2.81 -2.36
N ASP A 130 -20.46 -3.11 -2.14
CA ASP A 130 -20.02 -4.48 -1.93
C ASP A 130 -20.63 -5.05 -0.64
N ASN A 131 -21.20 -6.25 -0.72
CA ASN A 131 -21.76 -6.96 0.43
C ASN A 131 -20.70 -7.35 1.47
N ARG A 132 -19.41 -7.26 1.13
CA ARG A 132 -18.30 -7.43 2.06
C ARG A 132 -18.11 -6.18 2.89
N LYS A 133 -18.29 -6.32 4.17
CA LYS A 133 -18.07 -5.23 5.12
C LYS A 133 -16.59 -4.95 5.37
N LEU A 134 -15.76 -5.98 5.25
CA LEU A 134 -14.31 -5.93 5.50
C LEU A 134 -13.53 -6.46 4.31
N HIS A 135 -12.40 -5.82 4.03
CA HIS A 135 -11.36 -6.25 3.09
C HIS A 135 -10.14 -6.65 3.90
N PHE A 136 -9.50 -7.75 3.51
CA PHE A 136 -8.38 -8.34 4.23
C PHE A 136 -7.18 -8.53 3.32
N CYS A 137 -6.04 -7.98 3.70
CA CYS A 137 -4.76 -8.38 3.15
C CYS A 137 -4.25 -9.62 3.91
N LEU A 138 -4.15 -10.75 3.23
CA LEU A 138 -3.76 -12.02 3.83
C LEU A 138 -2.31 -12.37 3.54
N ALA A 139 -1.61 -12.92 4.54
CA ALA A 139 -0.24 -13.44 4.41
C ALA A 139 -0.13 -14.54 3.33
N HIS A 140 -1.14 -15.41 3.31
CA HIS A 140 -1.23 -16.55 2.40
C HIS A 140 -2.64 -16.63 1.81
N PRO A 141 -2.91 -15.94 0.68
CA PRO A 141 -4.21 -16.04 0.04
C PRO A 141 -4.46 -17.48 -0.46
N PRO A 142 -5.68 -17.99 -0.31
CA PRO A 142 -6.00 -19.37 -0.71
C PRO A 142 -5.76 -19.60 -2.20
N LYS A 143 -5.08 -20.72 -2.54
CA LYS A 143 -4.62 -21.06 -3.90
C LYS A 143 -5.73 -21.27 -4.95
N GLN A 144 -6.98 -21.46 -4.56
CA GLN A 144 -8.11 -21.86 -5.43
C GLN A 144 -9.25 -20.84 -5.48
N ARG A 145 -9.03 -19.56 -5.34
CA ARG A 145 -10.10 -18.58 -5.53
C ARG A 145 -10.26 -18.20 -7.00
N LYS A 146 -11.53 -18.13 -7.45
CA LYS A 146 -11.86 -17.27 -8.59
C LYS A 146 -11.22 -15.93 -8.35
N MET A 147 -10.61 -15.34 -9.39
CA MET A 147 -9.96 -14.04 -9.29
C MET A 147 -10.91 -13.03 -8.63
N ASP A 148 -10.49 -12.52 -7.49
CA ASP A 148 -11.19 -11.42 -6.84
C ASP A 148 -10.71 -10.12 -7.46
N TRP A 149 -11.54 -9.56 -8.32
CA TRP A 149 -11.20 -8.34 -9.06
C TRP A 149 -10.98 -7.12 -8.16
N LEU A 150 -11.64 -7.07 -7.00
CA LEU A 150 -11.44 -5.98 -6.06
C LEU A 150 -10.05 -6.05 -5.44
N GLU A 151 -9.66 -7.23 -4.96
CA GLU A 151 -8.33 -7.48 -4.42
C GLU A 151 -7.23 -7.28 -5.48
N TRP A 152 -7.49 -7.73 -6.70
CA TRP A 152 -6.57 -7.52 -7.81
C TRP A 152 -6.38 -6.02 -8.10
N GLN A 153 -7.46 -5.24 -8.13
CA GLN A 153 -7.39 -3.80 -8.38
C GLN A 153 -6.69 -3.05 -7.23
N ALA A 154 -6.94 -3.43 -5.97
CA ALA A 154 -6.24 -2.87 -4.82
C ALA A 154 -4.74 -3.15 -4.88
N ASN A 155 -4.33 -4.39 -5.20
CA ASN A 155 -2.93 -4.77 -5.42
C ASN A 155 -2.29 -3.97 -6.58
N ALA A 156 -3.00 -3.82 -7.68
CA ALA A 156 -2.50 -3.09 -8.85
C ALA A 156 -2.32 -1.59 -8.54
N ILE A 157 -3.26 -0.98 -7.82
CA ILE A 157 -3.15 0.41 -7.36
C ILE A 157 -1.98 0.57 -6.39
N ALA A 158 -1.83 -0.33 -5.41
CA ALA A 158 -0.69 -0.33 -4.50
C ALA A 158 0.64 -0.34 -5.25
N SER A 159 0.76 -1.19 -6.26
CA SER A 159 1.98 -1.33 -7.07
C SER A 159 2.34 -0.05 -7.82
N VAL A 160 1.36 0.59 -8.48
CA VAL A 160 1.63 1.82 -9.24
C VAL A 160 1.87 3.03 -8.34
N ILE A 161 1.33 3.04 -7.12
CA ILE A 161 1.58 4.09 -6.14
C ILE A 161 2.98 3.96 -5.52
N LEU A 162 3.37 2.74 -5.13
CA LEU A 162 4.69 2.51 -4.52
C LEU A 162 5.84 2.64 -5.53
N MET A 163 5.56 2.37 -6.80
CA MET A 163 6.54 2.46 -7.90
C MET A 163 6.04 3.42 -8.99
N PRO A 164 5.90 4.72 -8.70
CA PRO A 164 5.42 5.68 -9.69
C PRO A 164 6.41 5.81 -10.85
N LYS A 165 5.92 5.66 -12.07
CA LYS A 165 6.74 5.71 -13.28
C LYS A 165 7.65 6.95 -13.34
N GLU A 166 7.12 8.13 -13.02
CA GLU A 166 7.88 9.38 -13.03
C GLU A 166 9.05 9.38 -12.04
N VAL A 167 8.84 8.79 -10.85
CA VAL A 167 9.90 8.68 -9.81
C VAL A 167 10.97 7.70 -10.25
N ILE A 168 10.57 6.55 -10.79
CA ILE A 168 11.49 5.52 -11.29
C ILE A 168 12.32 6.09 -12.46
N MET A 169 11.68 6.72 -13.44
CA MET A 169 12.37 7.30 -14.59
C MET A 169 13.36 8.39 -14.18
N ARG A 170 12.97 9.23 -13.21
CA ARG A 170 13.87 10.24 -12.63
C ARG A 170 15.07 9.60 -11.93
N ALA A 171 14.84 8.58 -11.12
CA ALA A 171 15.90 7.84 -10.45
C ALA A 171 16.86 7.22 -11.47
N LEU A 172 16.35 6.50 -12.46
CA LEU A 172 17.16 5.92 -13.55
C LEU A 172 18.01 6.97 -14.26
N PHE A 173 17.43 8.12 -14.58
CA PHE A 173 18.16 9.23 -15.22
C PHE A 173 19.28 9.75 -14.31
N LEU A 174 19.02 9.96 -13.02
CA LEU A 174 20.02 10.44 -12.08
C LEU A 174 21.16 9.44 -11.85
N PHE A 175 20.88 8.14 -11.96
CA PHE A 175 21.89 7.07 -11.87
C PHE A 175 22.67 6.88 -13.17
N GLY A 176 22.26 7.53 -14.26
CA GLY A 176 22.88 7.34 -15.58
C GLY A 176 22.53 6.01 -16.24
N PHE A 177 21.44 5.37 -15.81
CA PHE A 177 20.93 4.18 -16.48
C PHE A 177 20.17 4.57 -17.75
N SER A 178 20.43 3.86 -18.84
CA SER A 178 19.63 3.96 -20.06
C SER A 178 18.25 3.31 -19.85
N GLU A 179 17.31 3.56 -20.75
CA GLU A 179 15.98 2.89 -20.73
C GLU A 179 16.06 1.36 -20.97
N ARG A 180 17.25 0.80 -21.08
CA ARG A 180 17.49 -0.61 -21.29
C ARG A 180 17.61 -1.33 -19.96
N ILE A 181 17.07 -2.55 -19.91
CA ILE A 181 17.29 -3.47 -18.80
C ILE A 181 18.75 -3.92 -18.87
N GLU A 182 19.53 -3.55 -17.87
CA GLU A 182 20.90 -4.01 -17.73
C GLU A 182 20.95 -5.14 -16.70
N MET A 183 21.66 -6.21 -17.04
CA MET A 183 21.87 -7.33 -16.10
C MET A 183 23.05 -7.00 -15.19
N ILE A 184 22.79 -6.88 -13.90
CA ILE A 184 23.81 -6.74 -12.87
C ILE A 184 24.22 -8.13 -12.44
N ASN A 185 25.39 -8.60 -12.89
CA ASN A 185 25.86 -9.98 -12.68
C ASN A 185 26.27 -10.26 -11.23
N ASN A 186 26.59 -9.27 -10.43
CA ASN A 186 26.96 -9.43 -9.02
C ASN A 186 26.54 -8.22 -8.18
N VAL A 187 25.31 -8.24 -7.76
CA VAL A 187 24.66 -7.11 -7.04
C VAL A 187 25.38 -6.76 -5.73
N TYR A 188 25.96 -7.74 -5.05
CA TYR A 188 26.55 -7.52 -3.72
C TYR A 188 28.01 -7.08 -3.71
N ALA A 189 28.68 -7.14 -4.85
CA ALA A 189 30.12 -6.82 -4.96
C ALA A 189 30.41 -5.59 -5.81
N THR A 190 29.37 -4.88 -6.28
CA THR A 190 29.55 -3.76 -7.19
C THR A 190 29.31 -2.44 -6.48
N TRP A 191 30.07 -1.42 -6.89
CA TRP A 191 29.86 -0.03 -6.45
C TRP A 191 28.46 0.49 -6.84
N GLU A 192 27.80 -0.10 -7.85
CA GLU A 192 26.43 0.19 -8.22
C GLU A 192 25.46 -0.17 -7.09
N TYR A 193 25.67 -1.31 -6.40
CA TYR A 193 24.84 -1.68 -5.25
C TYR A 193 24.94 -0.64 -4.11
N GLU A 194 26.14 -0.22 -3.76
CA GLU A 194 26.37 0.82 -2.74
C GLU A 194 25.70 2.13 -3.14
N ARG A 195 25.83 2.50 -4.42
CA ARG A 195 25.18 3.70 -4.97
C ARG A 195 23.66 3.60 -4.91
N PHE A 196 23.08 2.46 -5.29
CA PHE A 196 21.64 2.21 -5.20
C PHE A 196 21.15 2.23 -3.75
N SER A 197 21.83 1.54 -2.84
CA SER A 197 21.47 1.48 -1.43
C SER A 197 21.49 2.86 -0.79
N SER A 198 22.55 3.63 -1.02
CA SER A 198 22.70 4.99 -0.51
C SER A 198 21.59 5.94 -0.99
N MET A 199 21.14 5.82 -2.24
CA MET A 199 20.13 6.72 -2.81
C MET A 199 18.69 6.24 -2.57
N ALA A 200 18.49 4.94 -2.40
CA ALA A 200 17.19 4.38 -2.03
C ALA A 200 16.88 4.53 -0.53
N GLY A 201 17.90 4.91 0.28
CA GLY A 201 17.74 5.09 1.72
C GLY A 201 17.59 3.77 2.46
N PHE A 202 18.24 2.70 1.97
CA PHE A 202 18.41 1.43 2.69
C PHE A 202 19.66 1.46 3.56
#